data_193bfe7dffcfa8b8e29735e197d214bf
#
_entry.id   193bfe7dffcfa8b8e29735e197d214bf
#
_cell.length_a   1.000
_cell.length_b   1.000
_cell.length_c   1.000
_cell.angle_alpha   90.00
_cell.angle_beta   90.00
_cell.angle_gamma   90.00
#
_symmetry.space_group_name_H-M   'P 1'
#
loop_
_entity.id
_entity.type
_entity.pdbx_description
1 polymer ?
#
loop_
_entity_poly.entity_id
_entity_poly.type
_entity_poly.pdbx_seq_one_letter_code
_entity_poly.pdbx_strand_id
1 'polypeptide(L)'
;MPLNVEDKKAIVADVGAQLAAAQTVVLAEYRGIPVGELTTLRANARAQGVYLRVLKNTLARRATQGTQFEPLADSMVGPLIYGISVDPIASAKVLQQFAKTQEHLVIKAGLYNGKMLDVNGVKALASIPSRDELLSQLLGVMLAPVSAMARVLGAVAGQKAAGAPAPAAVPVAAVAVTEAVAEAVADAVPAEVVAEAAPAVEAAADQSNVEPPAAE
;
A
#
# COMPACT_ATOMS: atom_id res chain seq x y z
N MET A 1 20.39 19.85 25.28
CA MET A 1 20.24 21.29 25.00
C MET A 1 18.87 21.54 24.35
N PRO A 2 18.14 22.59 24.71
CA PRO A 2 16.90 22.94 24.03
C PRO A 2 17.23 23.39 22.59
N LEU A 3 16.53 22.83 21.60
CA LEU A 3 16.66 23.23 20.20
C LEU A 3 16.30 24.71 20.02
N ASN A 4 17.12 25.44 19.30
CA ASN A 4 16.85 26.83 18.94
C ASN A 4 15.59 26.93 18.05
N VAL A 5 15.00 28.10 17.96
CA VAL A 5 13.80 28.34 17.16
C VAL A 5 14.10 28.12 15.66
N GLU A 6 15.30 28.47 15.23
CA GLU A 6 15.77 28.27 13.86
C GLU A 6 15.90 26.78 13.51
N ASP A 7 16.50 25.98 14.40
CA ASP A 7 16.61 24.53 14.23
C ASP A 7 15.22 23.85 14.12
N LYS A 8 14.27 24.33 14.94
CA LYS A 8 12.89 23.82 14.87
C LYS A 8 12.19 24.15 13.55
N LYS A 9 12.43 25.37 13.02
CA LYS A 9 11.91 25.77 11.71
C LYS A 9 12.56 24.96 10.59
N ALA A 10 13.88 24.76 10.65
CA ALA A 10 14.60 23.93 9.68
C ALA A 10 14.07 22.49 9.67
N ILE A 11 13.88 21.87 10.84
CA ILE A 11 13.31 20.50 10.93
C ILE A 11 11.89 20.45 10.35
N VAL A 12 11.04 21.45 10.60
CA VAL A 12 9.69 21.50 10.04
C VAL A 12 9.73 21.65 8.52
N ALA A 13 10.64 22.49 7.99
CA ALA A 13 10.82 22.67 6.56
C ALA A 13 11.31 21.37 5.87
N ASP A 14 12.33 20.71 6.45
CA ASP A 14 12.85 19.42 5.95
C ASP A 14 11.77 18.36 5.90
N VAL A 15 11.03 18.20 7.01
CA VAL A 15 9.96 17.21 7.09
C VAL A 15 8.80 17.57 6.16
N GLY A 16 8.46 18.86 6.04
CA GLY A 16 7.45 19.33 5.10
C GLY A 16 7.80 19.01 3.65
N ALA A 17 9.07 19.20 3.25
CA ALA A 17 9.55 18.84 1.92
C ALA A 17 9.46 17.32 1.66
N GLN A 18 9.82 16.50 2.65
CA GLN A 18 9.70 15.03 2.56
C GLN A 18 8.23 14.58 2.49
N LEU A 19 7.35 15.20 3.27
CA LEU A 19 5.91 14.91 3.25
C LEU A 19 5.27 15.30 1.90
N ALA A 20 5.67 16.43 1.31
CA ALA A 20 5.15 16.86 0.01
C ALA A 20 5.48 15.87 -1.12
N ALA A 21 6.63 15.20 -1.04
CA ALA A 21 7.04 14.18 -2.01
C ALA A 21 6.50 12.78 -1.68
N ALA A 22 6.02 12.56 -0.45
CA ALA A 22 5.63 11.25 0.03
C ALA A 22 4.20 10.87 -0.36
N GLN A 23 3.99 9.58 -0.63
CA GLN A 23 2.67 8.99 -0.82
C GLN A 23 2.15 8.29 0.44
N THR A 24 3.06 7.80 1.27
CA THR A 24 2.72 7.03 2.47
C THR A 24 3.51 7.49 3.67
N VAL A 25 2.80 7.62 4.79
CA VAL A 25 3.38 7.87 6.12
C VAL A 25 2.87 6.82 7.08
N VAL A 26 3.76 6.16 7.80
CA VAL A 26 3.42 5.17 8.82
C VAL A 26 4.00 5.59 10.16
N LEU A 27 3.18 5.51 11.20
CA LEU A 27 3.52 5.80 12.58
C LEU A 27 3.71 4.51 13.35
N ALA A 28 4.83 4.38 14.05
CA ALA A 28 5.09 3.27 14.93
C ALA A 28 5.66 3.73 16.28
N GLU A 29 5.31 3.06 17.36
CA GLU A 29 5.94 3.22 18.66
C GLU A 29 7.22 2.40 18.72
N TYR A 30 8.30 3.01 19.23
CA TYR A 30 9.61 2.37 19.34
C TYR A 30 10.10 2.21 20.78
N ARG A 31 9.22 2.34 21.74
CA ARG A 31 9.58 2.27 23.16
C ARG A 31 10.10 0.87 23.53
N GLY A 32 11.28 0.82 24.15
CA GLY A 32 11.88 -0.44 24.61
C GLY A 32 12.82 -1.12 23.61
N ILE A 33 13.04 -0.53 22.43
CA ILE A 33 13.94 -1.10 21.42
C ILE A 33 15.39 -0.71 21.74
N PRO A 34 16.35 -1.65 21.78
CA PRO A 34 17.77 -1.36 21.94
C PRO A 34 18.36 -0.59 20.75
N VAL A 35 19.38 0.22 21.02
CA VAL A 35 19.99 1.11 20.01
C VAL A 35 20.54 0.36 18.82
N GLY A 36 21.13 -0.84 19.03
CA GLY A 36 21.66 -1.67 17.95
C GLY A 36 20.58 -2.02 16.91
N GLU A 37 19.43 -2.43 17.38
CA GLU A 37 18.30 -2.81 16.52
C GLU A 37 17.68 -1.61 15.79
N LEU A 38 17.58 -0.44 16.47
CA LEU A 38 17.20 0.80 15.79
C LEU A 38 18.19 1.20 14.70
N THR A 39 19.46 0.89 14.85
CA THR A 39 20.47 1.15 13.83
C THR A 39 20.27 0.23 12.63
N THR A 40 20.00 -1.06 12.85
CA THR A 40 19.67 -2.00 11.75
C THR A 40 18.38 -1.61 11.05
N LEU A 41 17.35 -1.18 11.78
CA LEU A 41 16.10 -0.66 11.20
C LEU A 41 16.37 0.56 10.29
N ARG A 42 17.18 1.51 10.77
CA ARG A 42 17.55 2.69 9.94
C ARG A 42 18.37 2.32 8.71
N ALA A 43 19.24 1.31 8.80
CA ALA A 43 20.02 0.82 7.65
C ALA A 43 19.09 0.19 6.61
N ASN A 44 18.16 -0.67 7.04
CA ASN A 44 17.16 -1.30 6.17
C ASN A 44 16.21 -0.27 5.54
N ALA A 45 15.79 0.73 6.31
CA ALA A 45 14.95 1.82 5.80
C ALA A 45 15.66 2.61 4.70
N ARG A 46 16.94 2.96 4.90
CA ARG A 46 17.74 3.65 3.87
C ARG A 46 17.94 2.81 2.61
N ALA A 47 18.16 1.50 2.75
CA ALA A 47 18.29 0.59 1.62
C ALA A 47 17.02 0.53 0.75
N GLN A 48 15.85 0.73 1.35
CA GLN A 48 14.55 0.73 0.67
C GLN A 48 14.02 2.14 0.35
N GLY A 49 14.84 3.18 0.49
CA GLY A 49 14.44 4.57 0.18
C GLY A 49 13.40 5.15 1.15
N VAL A 50 13.27 4.59 2.34
CA VAL A 50 12.34 5.07 3.36
C VAL A 50 13.04 6.08 4.27
N TYR A 51 12.47 7.28 4.37
CA TYR A 51 12.93 8.28 5.32
C TYR A 51 12.37 7.97 6.71
N LEU A 52 13.25 7.50 7.60
CA LEU A 52 12.90 7.12 8.96
C LEU A 52 13.48 8.09 9.97
N ARG A 53 12.63 8.80 10.70
CA ARG A 53 13.06 9.79 11.71
C ARG A 53 12.16 9.78 12.93
N VAL A 54 12.76 10.03 14.10
CA VAL A 54 12.04 10.33 15.33
C VAL A 54 11.90 11.83 15.44
N LEU A 55 10.69 12.33 15.58
CA LEU A 55 10.36 13.74 15.64
C LEU A 55 9.57 14.05 16.90
N LYS A 56 9.66 15.29 17.36
CA LYS A 56 8.77 15.78 18.40
C LYS A 56 7.36 15.94 17.81
N ASN A 57 6.35 15.33 18.44
CA ASN A 57 4.98 15.31 17.93
C ASN A 57 4.42 16.71 17.59
N THR A 58 4.77 17.73 18.40
CA THR A 58 4.34 19.11 18.12
C THR A 58 4.95 19.71 16.84
N LEU A 59 6.17 19.30 16.48
CA LEU A 59 6.79 19.72 15.22
C LEU A 59 6.21 18.94 14.03
N ALA A 60 5.99 17.64 14.23
CA ALA A 60 5.34 16.80 13.22
C ALA A 60 3.93 17.30 12.88
N ARG A 61 3.11 17.62 13.89
CA ARG A 61 1.77 18.21 13.68
C ARG A 61 1.83 19.52 12.89
N ARG A 62 2.83 20.37 13.13
CA ARG A 62 3.01 21.60 12.34
C ARG A 62 3.42 21.34 10.90
N ALA A 63 4.24 20.30 10.69
CA ALA A 63 4.68 19.93 9.34
C ALA A 63 3.56 19.26 8.51
N THR A 64 2.58 18.62 9.17
CA THR A 64 1.42 17.98 8.50
C THR A 64 0.27 18.95 8.23
N GLN A 65 0.22 20.13 8.88
CA GLN A 65 -0.80 21.14 8.64
C GLN A 65 -0.76 21.61 7.17
N GLY A 66 -1.91 21.62 6.53
CA GLY A 66 -2.03 22.01 5.12
C GLY A 66 -1.57 20.94 4.13
N THR A 67 -1.24 19.74 4.59
CA THR A 67 -0.93 18.58 3.72
C THR A 67 -2.03 17.53 3.79
N GLN A 68 -2.03 16.60 2.84
CA GLN A 68 -2.95 15.44 2.86
C GLN A 68 -2.80 14.55 4.11
N PHE A 69 -1.77 14.77 4.94
CA PHE A 69 -1.44 14.00 6.13
C PHE A 69 -2.01 14.59 7.42
N GLU A 70 -2.83 15.63 7.34
CA GLU A 70 -3.46 16.28 8.50
C GLU A 70 -4.28 15.32 9.38
N PRO A 71 -5.06 14.35 8.85
CA PRO A 71 -5.81 13.40 9.66
C PRO A 71 -4.95 12.55 10.61
N LEU A 72 -3.66 12.38 10.32
CA LEU A 72 -2.73 11.68 11.21
C LEU A 72 -2.43 12.43 12.52
N ALA A 73 -2.71 13.72 12.59
CA ALA A 73 -2.38 14.56 13.76
C ALA A 73 -3.01 14.02 15.07
N ASP A 74 -4.19 13.43 14.98
CA ASP A 74 -4.88 12.85 16.13
C ASP A 74 -4.17 11.59 16.66
N SER A 75 -3.56 10.81 15.76
CA SER A 75 -2.81 9.60 16.10
C SER A 75 -1.38 9.88 16.59
N MET A 76 -0.92 11.14 16.53
CA MET A 76 0.44 11.55 16.95
C MET A 76 0.53 11.73 18.46
N VAL A 77 0.41 10.62 19.22
CA VAL A 77 0.52 10.59 20.68
C VAL A 77 1.53 9.52 21.10
N GLY A 78 2.45 9.86 22.02
CA GLY A 78 3.47 8.95 22.53
C GLY A 78 4.82 9.04 21.79
N PRO A 79 5.75 8.11 22.08
CA PRO A 79 7.09 8.05 21.47
C PRO A 79 6.97 7.42 20.07
N LEU A 80 6.92 8.25 19.04
CA LEU A 80 6.67 7.83 17.66
C LEU A 80 7.91 7.92 16.81
N ILE A 81 8.05 6.94 15.92
CA ILE A 81 8.94 6.96 14.76
C ILE A 81 8.08 7.14 13.52
N TYR A 82 8.54 8.01 12.63
CA TYR A 82 7.87 8.37 11.39
C TYR A 82 8.58 7.71 10.23
N GLY A 83 7.89 6.82 9.52
CA GLY A 83 8.34 6.21 8.28
C GLY A 83 7.65 6.89 7.09
N ILE A 84 8.39 7.71 6.36
CA ILE A 84 7.91 8.48 5.21
C ILE A 84 8.50 7.85 3.96
N SER A 85 7.69 7.57 2.95
CA SER A 85 8.21 7.05 1.69
C SER A 85 7.42 7.54 0.47
N VAL A 86 8.14 7.64 -0.64
CA VAL A 86 7.56 7.90 -1.96
C VAL A 86 6.85 6.65 -2.47
N ASP A 87 7.46 5.46 -2.23
CA ASP A 87 6.82 4.21 -2.57
C ASP A 87 5.70 3.87 -1.58
N PRO A 88 4.51 3.52 -2.08
CA PRO A 88 3.33 3.29 -1.24
C PRO A 88 3.50 2.15 -0.23
N ILE A 89 4.35 1.18 -0.52
CA ILE A 89 4.46 -0.08 0.23
C ILE A 89 5.74 -0.13 1.07
N ALA A 90 6.82 0.56 0.65
CA ALA A 90 8.14 0.43 1.24
C ALA A 90 8.16 0.72 2.75
N SER A 91 7.52 1.82 3.20
CA SER A 91 7.47 2.18 4.63
C SER A 91 6.74 1.14 5.48
N ALA A 92 5.59 0.64 4.98
CA ALA A 92 4.81 -0.38 5.67
C ALA A 92 5.57 -1.71 5.74
N LYS A 93 6.23 -2.12 4.64
CA LYS A 93 6.99 -3.38 4.54
C LYS A 93 8.17 -3.40 5.51
N VAL A 94 8.98 -2.32 5.54
CA VAL A 94 10.12 -2.19 6.47
C VAL A 94 9.67 -2.28 7.92
N LEU A 95 8.68 -1.48 8.31
CA LEU A 95 8.20 -1.44 9.68
C LEU A 95 7.53 -2.76 10.09
N GLN A 96 6.76 -3.39 9.21
CA GLN A 96 6.12 -4.66 9.47
C GLN A 96 7.11 -5.83 9.57
N GLN A 97 8.14 -5.86 8.71
CA GLN A 97 9.21 -6.87 8.79
C GLN A 97 9.95 -6.77 10.12
N PHE A 98 10.25 -5.55 10.53
CA PHE A 98 10.92 -5.31 11.81
C PHE A 98 10.01 -5.63 13.00
N ALA A 99 8.71 -5.30 12.94
CA ALA A 99 7.73 -5.63 13.97
C ALA A 99 7.52 -7.15 14.16
N LYS A 100 7.78 -7.95 13.12
CA LYS A 100 7.80 -9.42 13.25
C LYS A 100 9.00 -9.94 14.03
N THR A 101 10.13 -9.24 13.96
CA THR A 101 11.37 -9.61 14.65
C THR A 101 11.40 -9.05 16.07
N GLN A 102 10.82 -7.86 16.26
CA GLN A 102 10.83 -7.11 17.51
C GLN A 102 9.43 -6.77 17.98
N GLU A 103 8.99 -7.40 19.06
CA GLU A 103 7.66 -7.19 19.67
C GLU A 103 7.46 -5.78 20.22
N HIS A 104 8.55 -5.07 20.52
CA HIS A 104 8.50 -3.71 21.07
C HIS A 104 8.14 -2.64 20.03
N LEU A 105 8.20 -2.96 18.72
CA LEU A 105 7.74 -2.05 17.67
C LEU A 105 6.25 -2.25 17.42
N VAL A 106 5.45 -1.30 17.85
CA VAL A 106 3.99 -1.34 17.65
C VAL A 106 3.60 -0.31 16.59
N ILE A 107 3.03 -0.78 15.48
CA ILE A 107 2.47 0.09 14.44
C ILE A 107 1.14 0.66 14.98
N LYS A 108 0.98 1.98 14.97
CA LYS A 108 -0.25 2.64 15.43
C LYS A 108 -1.22 2.95 14.31
N ALA A 109 -0.75 3.65 13.32
CA ALA A 109 -1.57 4.10 12.21
C ALA A 109 -0.69 4.38 10.99
N GLY A 110 -1.30 4.45 9.84
CA GLY A 110 -0.67 4.89 8.62
C GLY A 110 -1.62 5.77 7.82
N LEU A 111 -1.08 6.48 6.86
CA LEU A 111 -1.87 7.22 5.88
C LEU A 111 -1.30 6.95 4.48
N TYR A 112 -2.18 6.61 3.57
CA TYR A 112 -1.87 6.35 2.18
C TYR A 112 -2.82 7.14 1.28
N ASN A 113 -2.29 8.02 0.44
CA ASN A 113 -3.09 8.87 -0.47
C ASN A 113 -4.28 9.57 0.23
N GLY A 114 -4.07 10.14 1.42
CA GLY A 114 -5.12 10.82 2.18
C GLY A 114 -6.11 9.90 2.92
N LYS A 115 -5.99 8.57 2.76
CA LYS A 115 -6.83 7.62 3.50
C LYS A 115 -6.12 7.15 4.76
N MET A 116 -6.77 7.29 5.91
CA MET A 116 -6.30 6.72 7.17
C MET A 116 -6.33 5.20 7.09
N LEU A 117 -5.25 4.59 7.54
CA LEU A 117 -5.10 3.14 7.65
C LEU A 117 -4.89 2.79 9.12
N ASP A 118 -5.72 1.91 9.60
CA ASP A 118 -5.55 1.28 10.90
C ASP A 118 -4.44 0.22 10.85
N VAL A 119 -4.07 -0.34 11.98
CA VAL A 119 -3.01 -1.35 12.12
C VAL A 119 -3.20 -2.51 11.13
N ASN A 120 -4.44 -2.97 10.95
CA ASN A 120 -4.76 -4.04 10.01
C ASN A 120 -4.57 -3.61 8.55
N GLY A 121 -4.93 -2.36 8.21
CA GLY A 121 -4.70 -1.78 6.89
C GLY A 121 -3.22 -1.64 6.55
N VAL A 122 -2.39 -1.22 7.52
CA VAL A 122 -0.93 -1.16 7.34
C VAL A 122 -0.32 -2.56 7.16
N LYS A 123 -0.81 -3.57 7.91
CA LYS A 123 -0.39 -4.97 7.73
C LYS A 123 -0.78 -5.50 6.35
N ALA A 124 -1.97 -5.19 5.86
CA ALA A 124 -2.41 -5.55 4.52
C ALA A 124 -1.54 -4.90 3.45
N LEU A 125 -1.21 -3.60 3.57
CA LEU A 125 -0.26 -2.93 2.68
C LEU A 125 1.14 -3.59 2.70
N ALA A 126 1.64 -3.95 3.87
CA ALA A 126 2.94 -4.58 4.01
C ALA A 126 3.00 -6.02 3.44
N SER A 127 1.84 -6.68 3.27
CA SER A 127 1.76 -8.00 2.64
C SER A 127 1.86 -7.93 1.11
N ILE A 128 1.66 -6.77 0.51
CA ILE A 128 1.76 -6.57 -0.94
C ILE A 128 3.24 -6.63 -1.34
N PRO A 129 3.58 -7.40 -2.38
CA PRO A 129 4.94 -7.44 -2.92
C PRO A 129 5.38 -6.08 -3.47
N SER A 130 6.69 -5.88 -3.59
CA SER A 130 7.24 -4.68 -4.23
C SER A 130 6.86 -4.62 -5.72
N ARG A 131 6.97 -3.44 -6.33
CA ARG A 131 6.65 -3.27 -7.75
C ARG A 131 7.40 -4.25 -8.64
N ASP A 132 8.69 -4.47 -8.39
CA ASP A 132 9.52 -5.38 -9.18
C ASP A 132 9.15 -6.84 -8.96
N GLU A 133 8.79 -7.19 -7.71
CA GLU A 133 8.26 -8.52 -7.38
C GLU A 133 6.91 -8.78 -8.07
N LEU A 134 6.01 -7.78 -8.14
CA LEU A 134 4.74 -7.89 -8.86
C LEU A 134 4.95 -8.07 -10.37
N LEU A 135 5.87 -7.31 -10.95
CA LEU A 135 6.22 -7.45 -12.36
C LEU A 135 6.83 -8.84 -12.66
N SER A 136 7.70 -9.34 -11.79
CA SER A 136 8.28 -10.67 -11.93
C SER A 136 7.24 -11.79 -11.80
N GLN A 137 6.26 -11.65 -10.90
CA GLN A 137 5.14 -12.58 -10.75
C GLN A 137 4.26 -12.56 -12.01
N LEU A 138 3.95 -11.39 -12.54
CA LEU A 138 3.15 -11.24 -13.76
C LEU A 138 3.85 -11.92 -14.95
N LEU A 139 5.15 -11.68 -15.14
CA LEU A 139 5.93 -12.36 -16.16
C LEU A 139 5.98 -13.88 -15.95
N GLY A 140 6.11 -14.32 -14.70
CA GLY A 140 6.06 -15.74 -14.33
C GLY A 140 4.73 -16.40 -14.72
N VAL A 141 3.60 -15.73 -14.43
CA VAL A 141 2.26 -16.22 -14.79
C VAL A 141 2.10 -16.29 -16.32
N MET A 142 2.60 -15.31 -17.06
CA MET A 142 2.56 -15.34 -18.53
C MET A 142 3.39 -16.48 -19.14
N LEU A 143 4.53 -16.81 -18.54
CA LEU A 143 5.41 -17.91 -18.97
C LEU A 143 4.98 -19.28 -18.45
N ALA A 144 4.14 -19.35 -17.41
CA ALA A 144 3.73 -20.58 -16.77
C ALA A 144 3.08 -21.62 -17.74
N PRO A 145 2.16 -21.23 -18.64
CA PRO A 145 1.55 -22.20 -19.58
C PRO A 145 2.59 -22.83 -20.52
N VAL A 146 3.52 -22.01 -21.05
CA VAL A 146 4.57 -22.48 -21.97
C VAL A 146 5.53 -23.42 -21.24
N SER A 147 5.96 -23.06 -20.05
CA SER A 147 6.86 -23.88 -19.23
C SER A 147 6.21 -25.16 -18.74
N ALA A 148 4.90 -25.15 -18.47
CA ALA A 148 4.13 -26.34 -18.12
C ALA A 148 4.04 -27.30 -19.30
N MET A 149 3.73 -26.80 -20.50
CA MET A 149 3.70 -27.59 -21.72
C MET A 149 5.06 -28.21 -22.04
N ALA A 150 6.14 -27.46 -21.94
CA ALA A 150 7.49 -27.95 -22.14
C ALA A 150 7.85 -29.06 -21.15
N ARG A 151 7.46 -28.92 -19.86
CA ARG A 151 7.66 -29.96 -18.86
C ARG A 151 6.89 -31.24 -19.15
N VAL A 152 5.64 -31.13 -19.59
CA VAL A 152 4.82 -32.31 -19.95
C VAL A 152 5.44 -33.02 -21.17
N LEU A 153 5.83 -32.28 -22.21
CA LEU A 153 6.49 -32.88 -23.37
C LEU A 153 7.83 -33.54 -22.99
N GLY A 154 8.61 -32.91 -22.13
CA GLY A 154 9.84 -33.50 -21.60
C GLY A 154 9.59 -34.77 -20.80
N ALA A 155 8.56 -34.81 -19.96
CA ALA A 155 8.17 -36.01 -19.21
C ALA A 155 7.71 -37.15 -20.12
N VAL A 156 6.91 -36.87 -21.14
CA VAL A 156 6.48 -37.86 -22.14
C VAL A 156 7.67 -38.40 -22.96
N ALA A 157 8.60 -37.51 -23.36
CA ALA A 157 9.82 -37.91 -24.06
C ALA A 157 10.69 -38.83 -23.18
N GLY A 158 10.86 -38.46 -21.89
CA GLY A 158 11.59 -39.26 -20.93
C GLY A 158 10.96 -40.65 -20.70
N GLN A 159 9.63 -40.73 -20.59
CA GLN A 159 8.89 -41.99 -20.46
C GLN A 159 9.01 -42.88 -21.72
N LYS A 160 8.93 -42.28 -22.91
CA LYS A 160 9.16 -43.01 -24.15
C LYS A 160 10.59 -43.52 -24.26
N ALA A 161 11.58 -42.76 -23.81
CA ALA A 161 12.98 -43.21 -23.81
C ALA A 161 13.23 -44.30 -22.77
N ALA A 162 12.48 -44.33 -21.67
CA ALA A 162 12.57 -45.36 -20.62
C ALA A 162 11.76 -46.63 -20.92
N GLY A 163 11.05 -46.70 -22.08
CA GLY A 163 10.27 -47.89 -22.47
C GLY A 163 9.02 -48.16 -21.65
N ALA A 164 8.57 -47.21 -20.87
CA ALA A 164 7.34 -47.33 -20.06
C ALA A 164 6.09 -47.02 -20.90
N PRO A 165 4.97 -47.79 -20.73
CA PRO A 165 3.70 -47.43 -21.39
C PRO A 165 3.20 -46.09 -20.95
N ALA A 166 2.65 -45.33 -21.90
CA ALA A 166 2.15 -43.98 -21.67
C ALA A 166 1.15 -43.96 -20.48
N PRO A 167 1.33 -43.10 -19.47
CA PRO A 167 0.32 -42.95 -18.43
C PRO A 167 -0.94 -42.35 -19.08
N ALA A 168 -2.06 -42.99 -18.77
CA ALA A 168 -3.39 -42.48 -19.08
C ALA A 168 -3.50 -41.02 -18.58
N ALA A 169 -4.14 -40.21 -19.38
CA ALA A 169 -4.33 -38.78 -19.19
C ALA A 169 -4.43 -38.34 -17.74
N VAL A 170 -3.45 -37.59 -17.25
CA VAL A 170 -3.54 -36.90 -15.97
C VAL A 170 -4.64 -35.84 -16.13
N PRO A 171 -5.67 -35.80 -15.32
CA PRO A 171 -6.69 -34.77 -15.41
C PRO A 171 -6.00 -33.43 -15.17
N VAL A 172 -6.20 -32.52 -16.08
CA VAL A 172 -5.71 -31.13 -15.98
C VAL A 172 -6.42 -30.50 -14.79
N ALA A 173 -5.76 -30.48 -13.64
CA ALA A 173 -6.21 -29.73 -12.45
C ALA A 173 -6.09 -28.20 -12.65
N ALA A 174 -6.24 -27.74 -13.90
CA ALA A 174 -6.18 -26.32 -14.26
C ALA A 174 -7.55 -25.67 -14.34
N VAL A 175 -8.66 -26.42 -14.14
CA VAL A 175 -10.02 -25.88 -14.22
C VAL A 175 -10.59 -25.56 -12.83
N ALA A 176 -10.02 -26.13 -11.77
CA ALA A 176 -10.54 -25.89 -10.42
C ALA A 176 -10.19 -24.53 -9.79
N VAL A 177 -9.24 -23.78 -10.35
CA VAL A 177 -8.86 -22.48 -9.81
C VAL A 177 -9.71 -21.35 -10.38
N THR A 178 -10.32 -21.54 -11.55
CA THR A 178 -11.21 -20.55 -12.14
C THR A 178 -12.64 -20.62 -11.59
N GLU A 179 -13.09 -21.78 -11.14
CA GLU A 179 -14.40 -21.93 -10.51
C GLU A 179 -14.41 -21.42 -9.05
N ALA A 180 -13.33 -21.67 -8.30
CA ALA A 180 -13.22 -21.15 -6.92
C ALA A 180 -13.08 -19.62 -6.84
N VAL A 181 -12.56 -18.96 -7.88
CA VAL A 181 -12.49 -17.50 -7.94
C VAL A 181 -13.80 -16.89 -8.41
N ALA A 182 -14.58 -17.61 -9.23
CA ALA A 182 -15.90 -17.15 -9.64
C ALA A 182 -16.94 -17.26 -8.52
N GLU A 183 -16.83 -18.28 -7.67
CA GLU A 183 -17.75 -18.48 -6.54
C GLU A 183 -17.44 -17.54 -5.35
N ALA A 184 -16.16 -17.16 -5.15
CA ALA A 184 -15.77 -16.19 -4.13
C ALA A 184 -16.12 -14.74 -4.48
N VAL A 185 -16.38 -14.42 -5.75
CA VAL A 185 -16.80 -13.08 -6.20
C VAL A 185 -18.33 -12.96 -6.22
N ALA A 186 -19.06 -14.07 -6.28
CA ALA A 186 -20.53 -14.07 -6.29
C ALA A 186 -21.15 -13.86 -4.90
N ASP A 187 -20.41 -14.15 -3.82
CA ASP A 187 -20.93 -14.06 -2.43
C ASP A 187 -20.57 -12.75 -1.71
N ALA A 188 -19.94 -11.78 -2.40
CA ALA A 188 -19.50 -10.50 -1.81
C ALA A 188 -20.26 -9.27 -2.34
N VAL A 189 -21.38 -9.42 -3.05
CA VAL A 189 -22.21 -8.30 -3.47
C VAL A 189 -23.61 -8.46 -2.87
N PRO A 190 -23.96 -7.72 -1.80
CA PRO A 190 -25.33 -7.67 -1.33
C PRO A 190 -26.20 -6.99 -2.38
N ALA A 191 -27.23 -7.71 -2.81
CA ALA A 191 -28.21 -7.33 -3.83
C ALA A 191 -29.21 -6.25 -3.31
N GLU A 192 -28.73 -5.12 -2.83
CA GLU A 192 -29.63 -4.05 -2.32
C GLU A 192 -29.21 -2.63 -2.73
N VAL A 193 -28.72 -2.45 -3.93
CA VAL A 193 -28.59 -1.10 -4.53
C VAL A 193 -28.90 -1.11 -6.05
N VAL A 194 -29.90 -1.87 -6.48
CA VAL A 194 -30.43 -1.80 -7.87
C VAL A 194 -31.93 -1.73 -7.85
N ALA A 195 -32.44 -0.71 -7.21
CA ALA A 195 -33.83 -0.30 -7.43
C ALA A 195 -34.01 1.14 -6.94
N GLU A 196 -33.50 2.10 -7.70
CA GLU A 196 -34.07 3.46 -7.79
C GLU A 196 -33.14 4.39 -8.54
N ALA A 197 -33.17 4.39 -9.83
CA ALA A 197 -32.89 5.54 -10.69
C ALA A 197 -33.01 5.17 -12.16
N ALA A 198 -34.20 5.18 -12.68
CA ALA A 198 -34.55 5.65 -14.03
C ALA A 198 -36.08 5.71 -14.15
N PRO A 199 -36.71 6.57 -14.96
CA PRO A 199 -36.20 7.70 -15.69
C PRO A 199 -37.05 8.97 -15.53
N ALA A 200 -36.54 10.12 -15.79
CA ALA A 200 -37.33 11.25 -16.27
C ALA A 200 -36.45 12.12 -17.16
N VAL A 201 -36.45 11.78 -18.42
CA VAL A 201 -36.15 12.70 -19.50
C VAL A 201 -37.48 13.06 -20.09
N GLU A 202 -37.98 14.26 -19.84
CA GLU A 202 -38.77 15.01 -20.85
C GLU A 202 -39.04 16.45 -20.41
N ALA A 203 -38.71 17.34 -21.34
CA ALA A 203 -39.32 18.62 -21.62
C ALA A 203 -39.15 19.78 -20.60
N ALA A 204 -38.36 20.74 -20.97
CA ALA A 204 -38.89 22.01 -21.41
C ALA A 204 -37.75 22.96 -21.84
N ALA A 205 -37.82 23.24 -23.12
CA ALA A 205 -37.18 24.40 -23.72
C ALA A 205 -37.91 25.66 -23.21
N ASP A 206 -37.13 26.73 -23.22
CA ASP A 206 -37.60 28.04 -23.64
C ASP A 206 -37.40 29.18 -22.61
N GLN A 207 -36.93 30.27 -23.18
CA GLN A 207 -36.97 31.68 -22.79
C GLN A 207 -35.88 32.21 -21.87
N SER A 208 -34.89 32.82 -22.51
CA SER A 208 -34.81 34.23 -22.87
C SER A 208 -34.29 35.15 -21.78
N ASN A 209 -33.11 35.67 -22.13
CA ASN A 209 -32.93 37.12 -22.16
C ASN A 209 -33.13 37.90 -20.85
N VAL A 210 -32.06 38.39 -20.25
CA VAL A 210 -31.95 39.77 -19.80
C VAL A 210 -30.47 40.15 -19.57
N GLU A 211 -30.14 41.22 -20.16
CA GLU A 211 -29.00 42.12 -20.29
C GLU A 211 -28.38 42.61 -18.95
N PRO A 212 -27.12 42.98 -18.90
CA PRO A 212 -26.48 43.57 -17.72
C PRO A 212 -26.71 45.09 -17.64
N PRO A 213 -26.74 45.71 -16.47
CA PRO A 213 -26.44 47.11 -16.35
C PRO A 213 -25.03 47.42 -15.92
N ALA A 214 -24.47 48.37 -16.60
CA ALA A 214 -23.18 49.03 -16.37
C ALA A 214 -23.26 50.00 -15.17
N ALA A 215 -22.06 50.24 -14.65
CA ALA A 215 -21.51 51.49 -14.08
C ALA A 215 -22.30 52.27 -13.00
N GLU A 216 -21.75 52.39 -11.82
CA GLU A 216 -21.13 53.59 -11.25
C GLU A 216 -20.19 53.21 -10.09
#